data_deb3eadf502627a66ad89b3e8db8f8d8
#
_entry.id   deb3eadf502627a66ad89b3e8db8f8d8
#
_cell.length_a   1.000
_cell.length_b   1.000
_cell.length_c   1.000
_cell.angle_alpha   90.00
_cell.angle_beta   90.00
_cell.angle_gamma   90.00
#
_symmetry.space_group_name_H-M   'P 1'
#
loop_
_entity.id
_entity.type
_entity.pdbx_description
1 polymer ?
#
loop_
_entity_poly.entity_id
_entity_poly.type
_entity_poly.pdbx_seq_one_letter_code
_entity_poly.pdbx_strand_id
1 'polypeptide(L)'
;MPELVTKSVAQEQQGQKITTIAAVERISGSAIVATAVVVLALLAATVVYAQEKYSLKSPGGIAFSDFKGYEDWAVVSSARTDEVLKVIVANPVMIKAYKSGIPGNGRPFPEGSKIVKLQWKPKMSTEAPFVVDVPDVFTQAFVIEKNSKRFPKSGGWGYALFNYEAASDKFTADPKSLSDCGNACHTAVKAKDFIFHPYQKR
;
A
#
# COMPACT_ATOMS: atom_id res chain seq x y z
N MET A 1 20.51 -9.66 -70.52
CA MET A 1 20.43 -8.46 -69.63
C MET A 1 19.65 -8.71 -68.29
N PRO A 2 19.07 -9.87 -67.98
CA PRO A 2 18.45 -10.04 -66.63
C PRO A 2 19.44 -10.49 -65.53
N GLU A 3 20.60 -11.01 -65.87
CA GLU A 3 21.51 -11.64 -64.89
C GLU A 3 22.35 -10.62 -64.12
N LEU A 4 22.61 -9.45 -64.65
CA LEU A 4 23.36 -8.34 -64.00
C LEU A 4 22.52 -7.61 -62.93
N VAL A 5 21.21 -7.53 -63.10
CA VAL A 5 20.31 -6.86 -62.14
C VAL A 5 20.12 -7.67 -60.90
N THR A 6 20.04 -9.02 -60.99
CA THR A 6 19.87 -9.92 -59.87
C THR A 6 21.13 -9.98 -58.94
N LYS A 7 22.34 -9.87 -59.53
CA LYS A 7 23.57 -9.79 -58.72
C LYS A 7 23.71 -8.49 -57.93
N SER A 8 23.27 -7.37 -58.50
CA SER A 8 23.32 -6.06 -57.82
C SER A 8 22.39 -6.01 -56.61
N VAL A 9 21.16 -6.53 -56.72
CA VAL A 9 20.17 -6.55 -55.63
C VAL A 9 20.61 -7.51 -54.48
N ALA A 10 21.20 -8.66 -54.83
CA ALA A 10 21.69 -9.59 -53.81
C ALA A 10 22.89 -9.02 -53.03
N GLN A 11 23.76 -8.25 -53.65
CA GLN A 11 24.91 -7.64 -53.02
C GLN A 11 24.53 -6.48 -52.12
N GLU A 12 23.51 -5.71 -52.49
CA GLU A 12 22.95 -4.61 -51.70
C GLU A 12 22.21 -5.14 -50.44
N GLN A 13 21.43 -6.22 -50.58
CA GLN A 13 20.79 -6.87 -49.42
C GLN A 13 21.79 -7.50 -48.46
N GLN A 14 22.91 -8.04 -48.93
CA GLN A 14 23.95 -8.61 -48.10
C GLN A 14 24.75 -7.53 -47.34
N GLY A 15 25.01 -6.37 -47.98
CA GLY A 15 25.60 -5.21 -47.34
C GLY A 15 24.71 -4.64 -46.22
N GLN A 16 23.39 -4.55 -46.46
CA GLN A 16 22.43 -4.04 -45.49
C GLN A 16 22.27 -4.95 -44.27
N LYS A 17 22.29 -6.29 -44.46
CA LYS A 17 22.30 -7.28 -43.34
C LYS A 17 23.55 -7.21 -42.50
N ILE A 18 24.72 -7.04 -43.11
CA ILE A 18 26.00 -6.95 -42.37
C ILE A 18 26.05 -5.66 -41.56
N THR A 19 25.53 -4.54 -42.10
CA THR A 19 25.50 -3.26 -41.37
C THR A 19 24.54 -3.31 -40.16
N THR A 20 23.41 -4.00 -40.29
CA THR A 20 22.43 -4.15 -39.19
C THR A 20 22.95 -5.06 -38.06
N ILE A 21 23.70 -6.10 -38.37
CA ILE A 21 24.28 -7.00 -37.37
C ILE A 21 25.45 -6.30 -36.65
N ALA A 22 26.27 -5.51 -37.32
CA ALA A 22 27.35 -4.75 -36.71
C ALA A 22 26.86 -3.60 -35.81
N ALA A 23 25.64 -3.10 -36.00
CA ALA A 23 25.04 -2.09 -35.14
C ALA A 23 24.50 -2.66 -33.81
N VAL A 24 24.16 -3.94 -33.76
CA VAL A 24 23.67 -4.61 -32.52
C VAL A 24 24.83 -5.03 -31.59
N GLU A 25 26.02 -5.26 -32.10
CA GLU A 25 27.18 -5.70 -31.28
C GLU A 25 27.90 -4.59 -30.52
N ARG A 26 27.51 -3.32 -30.65
CA ARG A 26 28.12 -2.18 -29.92
C ARG A 26 27.24 -1.66 -28.80
N ILE A 27 26.57 -2.51 -28.06
CA ILE A 27 26.15 -2.14 -26.72
C ILE A 27 27.41 -2.29 -25.86
N SER A 28 28.11 -1.16 -25.69
CA SER A 28 29.38 -1.12 -24.93
C SER A 28 29.14 -1.70 -23.54
N GLY A 29 30.03 -2.58 -23.07
CA GLY A 29 29.95 -3.17 -21.74
C GLY A 29 29.76 -2.11 -20.64
N SER A 30 30.21 -0.88 -20.87
CA SER A 30 29.98 0.28 -19.99
C SER A 30 28.49 0.68 -19.89
N ALA A 31 27.69 0.55 -20.97
CA ALA A 31 26.24 0.85 -20.90
C ALA A 31 25.48 -0.20 -20.07
N ILE A 32 25.84 -1.46 -20.21
CA ILE A 32 25.25 -2.55 -19.43
C ILE A 32 25.60 -2.39 -17.95
N VAL A 33 26.86 -2.08 -17.65
CA VAL A 33 27.31 -1.84 -16.27
C VAL A 33 26.62 -0.62 -15.68
N ALA A 34 26.50 0.49 -16.41
CA ALA A 34 25.80 1.69 -15.94
C ALA A 34 24.32 1.41 -15.64
N THR A 35 23.64 0.67 -16.52
CA THR A 35 22.24 0.29 -16.31
C THR A 35 22.08 -0.63 -15.09
N ALA A 36 22.96 -1.60 -14.91
CA ALA A 36 22.95 -2.48 -13.75
C ALA A 36 23.18 -1.73 -12.43
N VAL A 37 24.09 -0.76 -12.41
CA VAL A 37 24.36 0.09 -11.23
C VAL A 37 23.13 0.94 -10.89
N VAL A 38 22.46 1.54 -11.87
CA VAL A 38 21.25 2.34 -11.64
C VAL A 38 20.11 1.47 -11.09
N VAL A 39 19.89 0.29 -11.66
CA VAL A 39 18.87 -0.65 -11.16
C VAL A 39 19.17 -1.10 -9.73
N LEU A 40 20.41 -1.43 -9.41
CA LEU A 40 20.83 -1.79 -8.06
C LEU A 40 20.66 -0.63 -7.07
N ALA A 41 20.98 0.59 -7.47
CA ALA A 41 20.76 1.78 -6.64
C ALA A 41 19.28 2.05 -6.36
N LEU A 42 18.42 1.89 -7.37
CA LEU A 42 16.96 2.03 -7.20
C LEU A 42 16.39 0.95 -6.28
N LEU A 43 16.83 -0.30 -6.42
CA LEU A 43 16.41 -1.40 -5.53
C LEU A 43 16.89 -1.16 -4.09
N ALA A 44 18.11 -0.69 -3.89
CA ALA A 44 18.63 -0.34 -2.58
C ALA A 44 17.83 0.80 -1.92
N ALA A 45 17.46 1.84 -2.68
CA ALA A 45 16.65 2.95 -2.18
C ALA A 45 15.25 2.47 -1.73
N THR A 46 14.60 1.57 -2.46
CA THR A 46 13.29 1.03 -2.08
C THR A 46 13.35 0.18 -0.81
N VAL A 47 14.43 -0.58 -0.62
CA VAL A 47 14.64 -1.39 0.59
C VAL A 47 14.85 -0.50 1.82
N VAL A 48 15.65 0.55 1.71
CA VAL A 48 15.90 1.50 2.81
C VAL A 48 14.63 2.20 3.23
N TYR A 49 13.80 2.67 2.26
CA TYR A 49 12.53 3.33 2.54
C TYR A 49 11.53 2.40 3.26
N ALA A 50 11.38 1.16 2.78
CA ALA A 50 10.50 0.19 3.41
C ALA A 50 10.94 -0.13 4.85
N GLN A 51 12.25 -0.16 5.11
CA GLN A 51 12.80 -0.41 6.44
C GLN A 51 12.55 0.78 7.38
N GLU A 52 12.63 2.04 6.90
CA GLU A 52 12.39 3.24 7.71
C GLU A 52 10.93 3.29 8.20
N LYS A 53 9.94 3.06 7.35
CA LYS A 53 8.51 3.00 7.71
C LYS A 53 8.23 1.99 8.82
N TYR A 54 8.82 0.80 8.73
CA TYR A 54 8.59 -0.28 9.68
C TYR A 54 9.42 -0.15 10.99
N SER A 55 10.30 0.83 11.10
CA SER A 55 10.98 1.16 12.36
C SER A 55 10.13 2.04 13.30
N LEU A 56 9.04 2.64 12.78
CA LEU A 56 8.21 3.57 13.53
C LEU A 56 7.41 2.86 14.63
N LYS A 57 7.31 3.53 15.77
CA LYS A 57 6.52 3.12 16.91
C LYS A 57 5.71 4.29 17.46
N SER A 58 4.42 4.07 17.66
CA SER A 58 3.55 5.10 18.27
C SER A 58 3.86 5.30 19.75
N PRO A 59 3.47 6.44 20.36
CA PRO A 59 3.59 6.65 21.80
C PRO A 59 2.87 5.59 22.61
N GLY A 60 1.78 5.03 22.11
CA GLY A 60 1.04 3.91 22.72
C GLY A 60 1.71 2.53 22.58
N GLY A 61 2.90 2.49 21.98
CA GLY A 61 3.71 1.28 21.86
C GLY A 61 3.38 0.39 20.66
N ILE A 62 2.45 0.77 19.77
CA ILE A 62 2.12 0.04 18.55
C ILE A 62 3.20 0.31 17.52
N ALA A 63 3.85 -0.72 17.02
CA ALA A 63 4.84 -0.63 15.96
C ALA A 63 4.18 -0.71 14.58
N PHE A 64 4.64 0.09 13.61
CA PHE A 64 4.12 -0.01 12.25
C PHE A 64 4.47 -1.36 11.61
N SER A 65 5.58 -1.98 12.03
CA SER A 65 5.96 -3.33 11.64
C SER A 65 4.93 -4.41 11.99
N ASP A 66 4.09 -4.19 13.03
CA ASP A 66 3.03 -5.12 13.41
C ASP A 66 1.94 -5.25 12.32
N PHE A 67 1.93 -4.32 11.36
CA PHE A 67 1.00 -4.25 10.24
C PHE A 67 1.65 -4.53 8.88
N LYS A 68 2.87 -5.03 8.86
CA LYS A 68 3.58 -5.37 7.61
C LYS A 68 2.73 -6.29 6.73
N GLY A 69 2.65 -5.96 5.43
CA GLY A 69 1.84 -6.67 4.44
C GLY A 69 0.36 -6.24 4.42
N TYR A 70 0.00 -5.13 5.08
CA TYR A 70 -1.37 -4.61 5.05
C TYR A 70 -1.84 -4.25 3.64
N GLU A 71 -0.93 -4.02 2.74
CA GLU A 71 -1.19 -3.73 1.32
C GLU A 71 -1.95 -4.89 0.64
N ASP A 72 -1.74 -6.13 1.11
CA ASP A 72 -2.37 -7.35 0.59
C ASP A 72 -3.62 -7.77 1.39
N TRP A 73 -4.03 -6.99 2.40
CA TRP A 73 -5.17 -7.34 3.22
C TRP A 73 -6.50 -7.08 2.52
N ALA A 74 -7.51 -7.83 2.89
CA ALA A 74 -8.82 -7.70 2.28
C ALA A 74 -9.53 -6.41 2.72
N VAL A 75 -10.17 -5.73 1.76
CA VAL A 75 -10.99 -4.55 2.03
C VAL A 75 -12.19 -4.94 2.90
N VAL A 76 -12.41 -4.21 3.97
CA VAL A 76 -13.61 -4.30 4.83
C VAL A 76 -14.69 -3.35 4.34
N SER A 77 -14.31 -2.09 4.13
CA SER A 77 -15.20 -1.01 3.79
C SER A 77 -14.45 0.15 3.16
N SER A 78 -15.18 1.07 2.55
CA SER A 78 -14.70 2.38 2.16
C SER A 78 -15.60 3.46 2.77
N ALA A 79 -15.08 4.67 2.90
CA ALA A 79 -15.84 5.83 3.34
C ALA A 79 -15.28 7.09 2.68
N ARG A 80 -16.14 8.06 2.40
CA ARG A 80 -15.78 9.34 1.82
C ARG A 80 -16.44 10.49 2.57
N THR A 81 -15.70 11.56 2.75
CA THR A 81 -16.20 12.90 3.07
C THR A 81 -15.77 13.84 1.95
N ASP A 82 -16.14 15.11 1.99
CA ASP A 82 -15.71 16.07 0.98
C ASP A 82 -14.19 16.25 0.94
N GLU A 83 -13.51 16.04 2.07
CA GLU A 83 -12.07 16.27 2.22
C GLU A 83 -11.21 15.00 2.07
N VAL A 84 -11.79 13.83 2.32
CA VAL A 84 -11.01 12.59 2.42
C VAL A 84 -11.72 11.38 1.83
N LEU A 85 -10.93 10.53 1.17
CA LEU A 85 -11.30 9.19 0.73
C LEU A 85 -10.58 8.17 1.63
N LYS A 86 -11.31 7.17 2.11
CA LYS A 86 -10.81 6.17 3.05
C LYS A 86 -11.07 4.77 2.54
N VAL A 87 -10.08 3.90 2.71
CA VAL A 87 -10.23 2.45 2.53
C VAL A 87 -9.79 1.76 3.82
N ILE A 88 -10.58 0.80 4.25
CA ILE A 88 -10.34 0.04 5.46
C ILE A 88 -10.04 -1.39 5.06
N VAL A 89 -8.86 -1.86 5.42
CA VAL A 89 -8.42 -3.24 5.19
C VAL A 89 -8.22 -3.96 6.51
N ALA A 90 -8.43 -5.28 6.53
CA ALA A 90 -8.22 -6.10 7.71
C ALA A 90 -7.44 -7.37 7.38
N ASN A 91 -6.69 -7.84 8.38
CA ASN A 91 -5.88 -9.05 8.25
C ASN A 91 -6.75 -10.32 8.17
N PRO A 92 -6.19 -11.45 7.71
CA PRO A 92 -6.93 -12.70 7.55
C PRO A 92 -7.67 -13.17 8.79
N VAL A 93 -7.11 -12.94 9.99
CA VAL A 93 -7.73 -13.29 11.28
C VAL A 93 -9.07 -12.56 11.44
N MET A 94 -9.06 -11.26 11.24
CA MET A 94 -10.26 -10.44 11.38
C MET A 94 -11.28 -10.69 10.26
N ILE A 95 -10.81 -10.90 9.02
CA ILE A 95 -11.71 -11.24 7.90
C ILE A 95 -12.44 -12.56 8.15
N LYS A 96 -11.73 -13.57 8.68
CA LYS A 96 -12.37 -14.84 9.09
C LYS A 96 -13.42 -14.64 10.16
N ALA A 97 -13.15 -13.78 11.14
CA ALA A 97 -14.10 -13.44 12.20
C ALA A 97 -15.35 -12.75 11.64
N TYR A 98 -15.21 -11.77 10.77
CA TYR A 98 -16.35 -11.15 10.09
C TYR A 98 -17.22 -12.16 9.33
N LYS A 99 -16.59 -13.06 8.57
CA LYS A 99 -17.31 -14.11 7.82
C LYS A 99 -18.04 -15.10 8.72
N SER A 100 -17.63 -15.24 9.99
CA SER A 100 -18.35 -16.04 11.00
C SER A 100 -19.44 -15.28 11.77
N GLY A 101 -19.74 -14.04 11.33
CA GLY A 101 -20.82 -13.23 11.90
C GLY A 101 -20.40 -12.31 13.06
N ILE A 102 -19.12 -12.21 13.39
CA ILE A 102 -18.61 -11.28 14.40
C ILE A 102 -18.56 -9.86 13.79
N PRO A 103 -18.94 -8.81 14.52
CA PRO A 103 -19.45 -8.78 15.90
C PRO A 103 -20.98 -8.92 16.01
N GLY A 104 -21.68 -9.14 14.89
CA GLY A 104 -23.15 -9.18 14.84
C GLY A 104 -23.79 -10.29 15.70
N ASN A 105 -23.03 -11.34 16.01
CA ASN A 105 -23.45 -12.43 16.88
C ASN A 105 -23.11 -12.20 18.38
N GLY A 106 -22.72 -10.98 18.75
CA GLY A 106 -22.38 -10.60 20.12
C GLY A 106 -20.99 -11.10 20.62
N ARG A 107 -20.24 -11.81 19.77
CA ARG A 107 -18.87 -12.28 20.12
C ARG A 107 -17.84 -11.22 19.81
N PRO A 108 -16.79 -11.09 20.65
CA PRO A 108 -15.67 -10.19 20.34
C PRO A 108 -14.79 -10.74 19.22
N PHE A 109 -14.07 -9.85 18.55
CA PHE A 109 -13.01 -10.23 17.61
C PHE A 109 -11.90 -11.00 18.34
N PRO A 110 -11.30 -12.00 17.70
CA PRO A 110 -10.21 -12.76 18.29
C PRO A 110 -8.93 -11.93 18.42
N GLU A 111 -8.08 -12.34 19.37
CA GLU A 111 -6.73 -11.79 19.52
C GLU A 111 -5.96 -11.84 18.20
N GLY A 112 -5.15 -10.80 17.92
CA GLY A 112 -4.43 -10.67 16.68
C GLY A 112 -5.27 -10.14 15.51
N SER A 113 -6.55 -9.79 15.70
CA SER A 113 -7.33 -9.03 14.72
C SER A 113 -6.71 -7.66 14.50
N LYS A 114 -6.53 -7.25 13.24
CA LYS A 114 -5.90 -5.98 12.87
C LYS A 114 -6.64 -5.30 11.73
N ILE A 115 -6.69 -3.98 11.80
CA ILE A 115 -7.23 -3.10 10.75
C ILE A 115 -6.20 -2.02 10.43
N VAL A 116 -6.13 -1.67 9.15
CA VAL A 116 -5.52 -0.41 8.68
C VAL A 116 -6.58 0.38 7.92
N LYS A 117 -6.78 1.63 8.32
CA LYS A 117 -7.58 2.61 7.58
C LYS A 117 -6.63 3.55 6.85
N LEU A 118 -6.59 3.42 5.55
CA LEU A 118 -5.80 4.26 4.65
C LEU A 118 -6.62 5.49 4.26
N GLN A 119 -5.99 6.65 4.19
CA GLN A 119 -6.67 7.90 3.88
C GLN A 119 -5.90 8.74 2.86
N TRP A 120 -6.65 9.25 1.89
CA TRP A 120 -6.16 10.14 0.82
C TRP A 120 -6.99 11.40 0.74
N LYS A 121 -6.40 12.47 0.19
CA LYS A 121 -7.18 13.54 -0.42
C LYS A 121 -7.82 12.99 -1.68
N PRO A 122 -9.12 13.23 -1.95
CA PRO A 122 -9.74 12.83 -3.21
C PRO A 122 -9.39 13.83 -4.30
N LYS A 123 -9.39 13.34 -5.54
CA LYS A 123 -9.47 14.19 -6.74
C LYS A 123 -10.49 13.62 -7.71
N MET A 124 -11.07 14.50 -8.52
CA MET A 124 -11.92 14.06 -9.63
C MET A 124 -11.05 13.35 -10.68
N SER A 125 -11.49 12.19 -11.11
CA SER A 125 -10.82 11.45 -12.19
C SER A 125 -10.98 12.19 -13.52
N THR A 126 -9.90 12.28 -14.28
CA THR A 126 -9.90 12.77 -15.67
C THR A 126 -10.00 11.63 -16.67
N GLU A 127 -9.92 10.39 -16.24
CA GLU A 127 -9.89 9.19 -17.09
C GLU A 127 -11.21 8.43 -17.11
N ALA A 128 -12.02 8.57 -16.05
CA ALA A 128 -13.31 7.91 -15.98
C ALA A 128 -14.33 8.60 -16.92
N PRO A 129 -15.21 7.83 -17.58
CA PRO A 129 -16.23 8.37 -18.48
C PRO A 129 -17.39 9.08 -17.74
N PHE A 130 -17.37 9.12 -16.43
CA PHE A 130 -18.36 9.75 -15.55
C PHE A 130 -17.64 10.39 -14.34
N VAL A 131 -18.33 11.26 -13.65
CA VAL A 131 -17.77 11.96 -12.47
C VAL A 131 -17.55 10.98 -11.32
N VAL A 132 -16.29 10.72 -10.99
CA VAL A 132 -15.89 9.92 -9.84
C VAL A 132 -14.68 10.54 -9.15
N ASP A 133 -14.63 10.40 -7.84
CA ASP A 133 -13.44 10.72 -7.07
C ASP A 133 -12.53 9.50 -6.92
N VAL A 134 -11.27 9.74 -7.09
CA VAL A 134 -10.21 8.73 -6.92
C VAL A 134 -9.19 9.18 -5.86
N PRO A 135 -8.42 8.26 -5.28
CA PRO A 135 -7.32 8.62 -4.40
C PRO A 135 -6.31 9.53 -5.12
N ASP A 136 -5.91 10.61 -4.45
CA ASP A 136 -4.84 11.50 -4.89
C ASP A 136 -3.65 11.42 -3.92
N VAL A 137 -3.50 12.39 -3.05
CA VAL A 137 -2.39 12.43 -2.10
C VAL A 137 -2.72 11.57 -0.88
N PHE A 138 -1.90 10.55 -0.61
CA PHE A 138 -1.95 9.79 0.63
C PHE A 138 -1.61 10.70 1.81
N THR A 139 -2.33 10.57 2.92
CA THR A 139 -2.16 11.45 4.07
C THR A 139 -1.81 10.72 5.36
N GLN A 140 -2.42 9.56 5.59
CA GLN A 140 -2.20 8.86 6.86
C GLN A 140 -2.74 7.43 6.87
N ALA A 141 -2.18 6.61 7.76
CA ALA A 141 -2.67 5.29 8.12
C ALA A 141 -3.09 5.28 9.60
N PHE A 142 -4.37 5.02 9.86
CA PHE A 142 -4.84 4.65 11.19
C PHE A 142 -4.76 3.14 11.34
N VAL A 143 -4.19 2.67 12.44
CA VAL A 143 -4.05 1.25 12.71
C VAL A 143 -4.69 0.90 14.05
N ILE A 144 -5.35 -0.25 14.10
CA ILE A 144 -5.89 -0.81 15.33
C ILE A 144 -5.57 -2.30 15.41
N GLU A 145 -5.28 -2.79 16.62
CA GLU A 145 -5.03 -4.19 16.87
C GLU A 145 -5.74 -4.69 18.13
N LYS A 146 -6.23 -5.92 18.10
CA LYS A 146 -6.76 -6.63 19.26
C LYS A 146 -5.64 -7.33 19.99
N ASN A 147 -5.34 -6.87 21.21
CA ASN A 147 -4.42 -7.50 22.12
C ASN A 147 -4.82 -7.17 23.56
N SER A 148 -5.62 -8.04 24.15
CA SER A 148 -6.22 -7.81 25.47
C SER A 148 -5.17 -7.75 26.61
N LYS A 149 -4.00 -8.36 26.42
CA LYS A 149 -2.90 -8.28 27.38
C LYS A 149 -2.24 -6.90 27.36
N ARG A 150 -2.07 -6.31 26.19
CA ARG A 150 -1.45 -4.97 26.03
C ARG A 150 -2.42 -3.83 26.32
N PHE A 151 -3.70 -4.00 25.97
CA PHE A 151 -4.71 -2.94 25.99
C PHE A 151 -5.95 -3.29 26.84
N PRO A 152 -5.78 -3.69 28.12
CA PRO A 152 -6.91 -4.14 28.94
C PRO A 152 -7.93 -3.04 29.23
N LYS A 153 -7.51 -1.77 29.24
CA LYS A 153 -8.38 -0.62 29.56
C LYS A 153 -9.26 -0.16 28.40
N SER A 154 -8.98 -0.61 27.18
CA SER A 154 -9.68 -0.20 25.95
C SER A 154 -10.43 -1.36 25.28
N GLY A 155 -10.93 -2.30 26.07
CA GLY A 155 -11.63 -3.49 25.56
C GLY A 155 -10.71 -4.43 24.77
N GLY A 156 -9.41 -4.37 24.99
CA GLY A 156 -8.40 -5.16 24.30
C GLY A 156 -7.91 -4.54 22.99
N TRP A 157 -8.35 -3.32 22.64
CA TRP A 157 -7.96 -2.66 21.40
C TRP A 157 -6.90 -1.59 21.61
N GLY A 158 -5.82 -1.66 20.84
CA GLY A 158 -4.82 -0.62 20.71
C GLY A 158 -5.03 0.20 19.46
N TYR A 159 -4.73 1.50 19.51
CA TYR A 159 -4.96 2.47 18.44
C TYR A 159 -3.69 3.26 18.17
N ALA A 160 -3.37 3.49 16.90
CA ALA A 160 -2.28 4.37 16.51
C ALA A 160 -2.56 5.07 15.18
N LEU A 161 -1.92 6.21 15.00
CA LEU A 161 -1.97 7.01 13.78
C LEU A 161 -0.53 7.25 13.30
N PHE A 162 -0.32 7.01 12.01
CA PHE A 162 0.90 7.32 11.31
C PHE A 162 0.57 8.30 10.18
N ASN A 163 1.12 9.51 10.29
CA ASN A 163 0.99 10.55 9.27
C ASN A 163 1.98 10.30 8.14
N TYR A 164 1.61 10.70 6.93
CA TYR A 164 2.47 10.66 5.77
C TYR A 164 2.65 12.06 5.19
N GLU A 165 3.90 12.42 4.96
CA GLU A 165 4.30 13.67 4.34
C GLU A 165 4.73 13.40 2.89
N ALA A 166 3.88 13.76 1.94
CA ALA A 166 4.11 13.49 0.52
C ALA A 166 5.32 14.23 -0.06
N ALA A 167 5.66 15.41 0.46
CA ALA A 167 6.79 16.19 -0.04
C ALA A 167 8.14 15.55 0.28
N SER A 168 8.24 14.85 1.41
CA SER A 168 9.45 14.17 1.86
C SER A 168 9.39 12.65 1.72
N ASP A 169 8.25 12.12 1.27
CA ASP A 169 7.97 10.68 1.16
C ASP A 169 8.22 9.93 2.48
N LYS A 170 7.76 10.52 3.61
CA LYS A 170 8.04 9.97 4.94
C LYS A 170 6.80 9.75 5.78
N PHE A 171 6.82 8.64 6.53
CA PHE A 171 5.88 8.40 7.62
C PHE A 171 6.45 8.92 8.94
N THR A 172 5.55 9.39 9.80
CA THR A 172 5.85 9.74 11.19
C THR A 172 4.75 9.23 12.10
N ALA A 173 5.10 8.77 13.31
CA ALA A 173 4.10 8.45 14.31
C ALA A 173 3.50 9.76 14.87
N ASP A 174 2.17 9.86 14.91
CA ASP A 174 1.51 11.01 15.50
C ASP A 174 1.75 11.03 17.02
N PRO A 175 2.32 12.11 17.58
CA PRO A 175 2.66 12.17 19.00
C PRO A 175 1.42 12.21 19.92
N LYS A 176 0.24 12.56 19.39
CA LYS A 176 -1.04 12.58 20.11
C LYS A 176 -1.82 11.27 19.96
N SER A 177 -1.31 10.34 19.18
CA SER A 177 -1.94 9.05 18.89
C SER A 177 -1.77 8.08 20.05
N LEU A 178 -2.45 8.37 21.15
CA LEU A 178 -2.55 7.47 22.29
C LEU A 178 -3.75 6.53 22.11
N SER A 179 -3.62 5.31 22.61
CA SER A 179 -4.71 4.34 22.59
C SER A 179 -5.98 4.86 23.24
N ASP A 180 -5.88 5.73 24.24
CA ASP A 180 -7.01 6.35 24.92
C ASP A 180 -7.83 7.27 23.99
N CYS A 181 -7.18 8.05 23.12
CA CYS A 181 -7.89 8.91 22.15
C CYS A 181 -8.71 8.07 21.16
N GLY A 182 -8.12 7.00 20.60
CA GLY A 182 -8.83 6.08 19.72
C GLY A 182 -9.97 5.39 20.44
N ASN A 183 -9.74 4.93 21.65
CA ASN A 183 -10.74 4.28 22.46
C ASN A 183 -11.92 5.21 22.78
N ALA A 184 -11.69 6.48 23.11
CA ALA A 184 -12.77 7.45 23.39
C ALA A 184 -13.79 7.52 22.24
N CYS A 185 -13.33 7.61 20.98
CA CYS A 185 -14.20 7.58 19.82
C CYS A 185 -14.87 6.21 19.61
N HIS A 186 -14.13 5.12 19.75
CA HIS A 186 -14.62 3.77 19.48
C HIS A 186 -15.55 3.22 20.56
N THR A 187 -15.58 3.80 21.75
CA THR A 187 -16.53 3.47 22.82
C THR A 187 -17.99 3.64 22.39
N ALA A 188 -18.27 4.57 21.45
CA ALA A 188 -19.61 4.75 20.88
C ALA A 188 -20.17 3.48 20.22
N VAL A 189 -19.32 2.56 19.81
CA VAL A 189 -19.70 1.27 19.19
C VAL A 189 -19.21 0.07 19.99
N LYS A 190 -19.13 0.19 21.30
CA LYS A 190 -18.72 -0.88 22.23
C LYS A 190 -19.50 -2.18 22.03
N ALA A 191 -20.82 -2.09 21.75
CA ALA A 191 -21.66 -3.24 21.46
C ALA A 191 -21.25 -4.03 20.21
N LYS A 192 -20.44 -3.42 19.33
CA LYS A 192 -19.84 -4.05 18.15
C LYS A 192 -18.36 -4.33 18.34
N ASP A 193 -17.95 -4.63 19.57
CA ASP A 193 -16.54 -4.78 19.97
C ASP A 193 -15.66 -3.62 19.46
N PHE A 194 -16.13 -2.38 19.62
CA PHE A 194 -15.43 -1.13 19.26
C PHE A 194 -15.14 -0.94 17.77
N ILE A 195 -15.82 -1.64 16.86
CA ILE A 195 -15.58 -1.57 15.41
C ILE A 195 -16.76 -0.90 14.70
N PHE A 196 -16.49 0.22 14.01
CA PHE A 196 -17.52 1.02 13.32
C PHE A 196 -18.05 0.34 12.06
N HIS A 197 -17.16 -0.20 11.22
CA HIS A 197 -17.51 -0.66 9.88
C HIS A 197 -17.80 -2.16 9.85
N PRO A 198 -19.00 -2.56 9.39
CA PRO A 198 -19.29 -3.96 9.11
C PRO A 198 -18.53 -4.41 7.84
N TYR A 199 -18.27 -5.69 7.75
CA TYR A 199 -17.79 -6.30 6.51
C TYR A 199 -18.93 -6.39 5.51
N GLN A 200 -18.78 -5.69 4.40
CA GLN A 200 -19.83 -5.63 3.38
C GLN A 200 -19.95 -6.97 2.66
N LYS A 201 -21.21 -7.38 2.37
CA LYS A 201 -21.50 -8.55 1.55
C LYS A 201 -20.96 -8.33 0.13
N ARG A 202 -20.36 -9.34 -0.42
CA ARG A 202 -19.82 -9.35 -1.79
C ARG A 202 -19.83 -10.77 -2.33
#